data_ebd68b1e426e99f4be127fca61e8870e
#
_entry.id   ebd68b1e426e99f4be127fca61e8870e
#
_cell.length_a   1.000
_cell.length_b   1.000
_cell.length_c   1.000
_cell.angle_alpha   90.00
_cell.angle_beta   90.00
_cell.angle_gamma   90.00
#
_symmetry.space_group_name_H-M   'P 1'
#
loop_
_entity.id
_entity.type
_entity.pdbx_description
1 polymer ?
#
loop_
_entity_poly.entity_id
_entity_poly.type
_entity_poly.pdbx_seq_one_letter_code
_entity_poly.pdbx_strand_id
1 'polypeptide(L)'
;LPDLSDVQVIIKTSYPGQAPQIVENQVTYPLTTTMLSVPGAKTVRGFSQFGDSYVYVIFEDGTDLYWARSRVLEYLNQVQGKLP
;
A
#
# COMPACT_ATOMS: atom_id res chain seq x y z
N LEU A 1 12.41 -21.78 -14.25
CA LEU A 1 13.04 -20.49 -14.09
C LEU A 1 12.84 -19.99 -12.68
N PRO A 2 13.86 -19.42 -12.10
CA PRO A 2 13.67 -18.80 -10.81
C PRO A 2 12.70 -17.63 -10.97
N ASP A 3 11.86 -17.49 -10.00
CA ASP A 3 10.95 -16.38 -9.97
C ASP A 3 11.71 -15.15 -9.51
N LEU A 4 11.84 -14.17 -10.41
CA LEU A 4 12.54 -12.94 -10.13
C LEU A 4 11.59 -11.83 -9.70
N SER A 5 10.33 -12.16 -9.47
CA SER A 5 9.35 -11.18 -9.03
C SER A 5 9.70 -10.66 -7.65
N ASP A 6 9.56 -9.37 -7.47
CA ASP A 6 9.69 -8.76 -6.15
C ASP A 6 8.59 -9.28 -5.23
N VAL A 7 8.90 -9.35 -3.94
CA VAL A 7 7.87 -9.61 -2.94
C VAL A 7 7.05 -8.34 -2.79
N GLN A 8 5.75 -8.40 -2.98
CA GLN A 8 4.92 -7.21 -2.87
C GLN A 8 3.60 -7.50 -2.16
N VAL A 9 3.09 -6.47 -1.51
CA VAL A 9 1.79 -6.50 -0.86
C VAL A 9 0.98 -5.38 -1.47
N ILE A 10 -0.25 -5.69 -1.87
CA ILE A 10 -1.14 -4.74 -2.52
C ILE A 10 -2.26 -4.38 -1.57
N ILE A 11 -2.48 -3.08 -1.36
CA ILE A 11 -3.57 -2.57 -0.54
C ILE A 11 -4.58 -1.94 -1.47
N LYS A 12 -5.74 -2.56 -1.59
CA LYS A 12 -6.84 -2.00 -2.36
C LYS A 12 -7.85 -1.39 -1.40
N THR A 13 -8.22 -0.14 -1.64
CA THR A 13 -9.20 0.55 -0.81
C THR A 13 -10.29 1.11 -1.69
N SER A 14 -11.54 0.87 -1.31
CA SER A 14 -12.69 1.38 -2.03
C SER A 14 -13.17 2.68 -1.39
N TYR A 15 -13.44 3.69 -2.23
CA TYR A 15 -14.02 4.95 -1.79
C TYR A 15 -15.08 5.35 -2.80
N PRO A 16 -16.25 4.71 -2.75
CA PRO A 16 -17.27 4.82 -3.80
C PRO A 16 -17.68 6.26 -4.10
N GLY A 17 -17.84 6.56 -5.38
CA GLY A 17 -18.35 7.85 -5.81
C GLY A 17 -17.35 8.99 -5.81
N GLN A 18 -16.11 8.75 -5.43
CA GLN A 18 -15.13 9.83 -5.33
C GLN A 18 -14.22 9.89 -6.56
N ALA A 19 -13.96 11.10 -7.01
CA ALA A 19 -13.06 11.33 -8.14
C ALA A 19 -11.62 10.94 -7.77
N PRO A 20 -10.77 10.62 -8.77
CA PRO A 20 -9.39 10.20 -8.49
C PRO A 20 -8.60 11.19 -7.62
N GLN A 21 -8.80 12.48 -7.78
CA GLN A 21 -8.08 13.48 -6.99
C GLN A 21 -8.45 13.39 -5.51
N ILE A 22 -9.72 13.13 -5.21
CA ILE A 22 -10.18 12.98 -3.83
C ILE A 22 -9.64 11.68 -3.25
N VAL A 23 -9.67 10.60 -4.04
CA VAL A 23 -9.10 9.31 -3.62
C VAL A 23 -7.63 9.48 -3.32
N GLU A 24 -6.89 10.19 -4.18
CA GLU A 24 -5.47 10.46 -3.97
C GLU A 24 -5.23 11.18 -2.65
N ASN A 25 -5.95 12.28 -2.45
CA ASN A 25 -5.70 13.15 -1.29
C ASN A 25 -6.08 12.48 0.03
N GLN A 26 -7.14 11.71 0.04
CA GLN A 26 -7.72 11.20 1.29
C GLN A 26 -7.37 9.75 1.59
N VAL A 27 -6.96 8.98 0.60
CA VAL A 27 -6.69 7.55 0.79
C VAL A 27 -5.28 7.20 0.31
N THR A 28 -4.98 7.40 -0.96
CA THR A 28 -3.73 6.93 -1.54
C THR A 28 -2.52 7.61 -0.92
N TYR A 29 -2.54 8.93 -0.79
CA TYR A 29 -1.42 9.67 -0.23
C TYR A 29 -1.12 9.31 1.22
N PRO A 30 -2.12 9.28 2.12
CA PRO A 30 -1.86 8.85 3.50
C PRO A 30 -1.30 7.43 3.58
N LEU A 31 -1.81 6.52 2.74
CA LEU A 31 -1.33 5.14 2.73
C LEU A 31 0.10 5.05 2.22
N THR A 32 0.42 5.67 1.09
CA THR A 32 1.79 5.61 0.56
C THR A 32 2.80 6.22 1.51
N THR A 33 2.44 7.34 2.12
CA THR A 33 3.33 8.00 3.08
C THR A 33 3.62 7.12 4.28
N THR A 34 2.59 6.47 4.82
CA THR A 34 2.74 5.57 5.97
C THR A 34 3.55 4.34 5.59
N MET A 35 3.29 3.77 4.42
CA MET A 35 3.96 2.54 4.00
C MET A 35 5.44 2.73 3.69
N LEU A 36 5.88 3.95 3.43
CA LEU A 36 7.31 4.23 3.25
C LEU A 36 8.13 3.91 4.50
N SER A 37 7.50 3.87 5.66
CA SER A 37 8.16 3.56 6.93
C SER A 37 8.19 2.08 7.26
N VAL A 38 7.56 1.24 6.44
CA VAL A 38 7.52 -0.20 6.71
C VAL A 38 8.93 -0.78 6.56
N PRO A 39 9.42 -1.52 7.58
CA PRO A 39 10.74 -2.14 7.50
C PRO A 39 10.84 -3.08 6.29
N GLY A 40 11.91 -2.96 5.52
CA GLY A 40 12.15 -3.80 4.36
C GLY A 40 11.44 -3.35 3.10
N ALA A 41 10.62 -2.31 3.17
CA ALA A 41 9.98 -1.78 1.97
C ALA A 41 11.02 -1.07 1.12
N LYS A 42 11.13 -1.51 -0.12
CA LYS A 42 12.07 -0.97 -1.09
C LYS A 42 11.44 0.17 -1.88
N THR A 43 10.18 -0.01 -2.27
CA THR A 43 9.46 0.95 -3.08
C THR A 43 7.99 0.91 -2.69
N VAL A 44 7.35 2.08 -2.71
CA VAL A 44 5.91 2.18 -2.50
C VAL A 44 5.33 2.95 -3.68
N ARG A 45 4.30 2.40 -4.32
CA ARG A 45 3.62 3.03 -5.46
C ARG A 45 2.15 3.14 -5.19
N GLY A 46 1.57 4.28 -5.51
CA GLY A 46 0.14 4.51 -5.34
C GLY A 46 -0.53 4.86 -6.65
N PHE A 47 -1.73 4.36 -6.83
CA PHE A 47 -2.57 4.65 -7.99
C PHE A 47 -3.97 4.96 -7.51
N SER A 48 -4.52 6.07 -8.02
CA SER A 48 -5.86 6.50 -7.66
C SER A 48 -6.75 6.45 -8.89
N GLN A 49 -7.89 5.81 -8.74
CA GLN A 49 -8.89 5.73 -9.78
C GLN A 49 -10.21 6.23 -9.22
N PHE A 50 -11.22 6.37 -10.06
CA PHE A 50 -12.54 6.75 -9.60
C PHE A 50 -13.05 5.66 -8.65
N GLY A 51 -13.20 6.03 -7.39
CA GLY A 51 -13.73 5.13 -6.37
C GLY A 51 -12.76 4.07 -5.84
N ASP A 52 -11.51 4.03 -6.30
CA ASP A 52 -10.55 3.01 -5.87
C ASP A 52 -9.15 3.56 -5.67
N SER A 53 -8.48 3.01 -4.67
CA SER A 53 -7.07 3.28 -4.41
C SER A 53 -6.30 1.96 -4.39
N TYR A 54 -5.13 1.96 -5.03
CA TYR A 54 -4.22 0.82 -5.04
C TYR A 54 -2.87 1.28 -4.55
N VAL A 55 -2.36 0.63 -3.52
CA VAL A 55 -1.03 0.91 -3.00
C VAL A 55 -0.21 -0.37 -3.04
N TYR A 56 0.93 -0.32 -3.71
CA TYR A 56 1.85 -1.44 -3.86
C TYR A 56 3.04 -1.21 -2.96
N VAL A 57 3.26 -2.10 -2.01
CA VAL A 57 4.43 -2.06 -1.14
C VAL A 57 5.36 -3.16 -1.61
N ILE A 58 6.50 -2.77 -2.17
CA ILE A 58 7.45 -3.68 -2.79
C ILE A 58 8.64 -3.84 -1.85
N PHE A 59 8.97 -5.09 -1.52
CA PHE A 59 10.01 -5.42 -0.56
C PHE A 59 11.26 -5.94 -1.26
N GLU A 60 12.36 -6.00 -0.53
CA GLU A 60 13.60 -6.55 -1.04
C GLU A 60 13.42 -8.01 -1.42
N ASP A 61 14.21 -8.46 -2.40
CA ASP A 61 14.20 -9.84 -2.82
C ASP A 61 14.50 -10.77 -1.63
N GLY A 62 13.80 -11.89 -1.60
CA GLY A 62 14.00 -12.86 -0.54
C GLY A 62 13.26 -12.55 0.75
N THR A 63 12.53 -11.45 0.81
CA THR A 63 11.69 -11.14 1.96
C THR A 63 10.57 -12.17 2.07
N ASP A 64 10.33 -12.67 3.27
CA ASP A 64 9.23 -13.60 3.49
C ASP A 64 7.89 -12.88 3.31
N LEU A 65 7.04 -13.42 2.45
CA LEU A 65 5.77 -12.80 2.13
C LEU A 65 4.86 -12.65 3.35
N TYR A 66 4.82 -13.65 4.21
CA TYR A 66 3.98 -13.60 5.40
C TYR A 66 4.46 -12.54 6.38
N TRP A 67 5.77 -12.42 6.53
CA TRP A 67 6.36 -11.37 7.36
C TRP A 67 6.03 -9.99 6.77
N ALA A 68 6.17 -9.84 5.46
CA ALA A 68 5.88 -8.57 4.78
C ALA A 68 4.42 -8.16 4.99
N ARG A 69 3.49 -9.10 4.82
CA ARG A 69 2.06 -8.83 5.04
C ARG A 69 1.78 -8.41 6.47
N SER A 70 2.41 -9.07 7.44
CA SER A 70 2.23 -8.72 8.85
C SER A 70 2.70 -7.30 9.13
N ARG A 71 3.84 -6.90 8.55
CA ARG A 71 4.34 -5.53 8.72
C ARG A 71 3.40 -4.52 8.10
N VAL A 72 2.92 -4.79 6.89
CA VAL A 72 1.97 -3.90 6.21
C VAL A 72 0.69 -3.76 7.05
N LEU A 73 0.18 -4.85 7.59
CA LEU A 73 -1.03 -4.81 8.41
C LEU A 73 -0.83 -3.97 9.67
N GLU A 74 0.32 -4.04 10.31
CA GLU A 74 0.61 -3.21 11.47
C GLU A 74 0.54 -1.72 11.14
N TYR A 75 1.15 -1.34 10.01
CA TYR A 75 1.18 0.06 9.59
C TYR A 75 -0.20 0.52 9.09
N LEU A 76 -0.93 -0.40 8.45
CA LEU A 76 -2.30 -0.12 8.03
C LEU A 76 -3.17 0.22 9.24
N ASN A 77 -3.03 -0.53 10.33
CA ASN A 77 -3.75 -0.24 11.56
C ASN A 77 -3.42 1.15 12.10
N GLN A 78 -2.17 1.59 11.96
CA GLN A 78 -1.78 2.92 12.44
C GLN A 78 -2.43 4.05 11.65
N VAL A 79 -2.62 3.84 10.34
CA VAL A 79 -3.16 4.89 9.47
C VAL A 79 -4.67 4.82 9.32
N GLN A 80 -5.28 3.73 9.75
CA GLN A 80 -6.69 3.47 9.51
C GLN A 80 -7.60 4.56 10.07
N GLY A 81 -7.25 5.13 11.21
CA GLY A 81 -8.03 6.20 11.81
C GLY A 81 -8.01 7.51 11.01
N LYS A 82 -7.10 7.66 10.06
CA LYS A 82 -6.99 8.84 9.22
C LYS A 82 -7.70 8.69 7.90
N LEU A 83 -8.20 7.49 7.59
CA LEU A 83 -8.90 7.22 6.35
C LEU A 83 -10.39 7.52 6.51
N PRO A 84 -11.06 7.90 5.41
CA PRO A 84 -12.50 8.16 5.45
C PRO A 84 -13.32 6.91 5.72
#